data_14ce53c98567efdb48c369fa400c4f56
#
_entry.id   14ce53c98567efdb48c369fa400c4f56
#
_cell.length_a   1.000
_cell.length_b   1.000
_cell.length_c   1.000
_cell.angle_alpha   90.00
_cell.angle_beta   90.00
_cell.angle_gamma   90.00
#
_symmetry.space_group_name_H-M   'P 1'
#
loop_
_entity.id
_entity.type
_entity.pdbx_description
1 polymer ?
#
loop_
_entity_poly.entity_id
_entity_poly.type
_entity_poly.pdbx_seq_one_letter_code
_entity_poly.pdbx_strand_id
1 'polypeptide(L)'
;MLWGHCSSPMVFSEYLGLFIKLGKTKMKKILPVFSLILLFIVACSKKEEKAADFNKGKITILTDDSFKSLVEALADAYMIRYPQTEVSVEVMKEDFALSSLMKNEAKLIAISKPLTEKEKSEYEQIMEMKFQPDYFATDAVLFITHKNSARESISVEEIKAELLSDKKNFVFDGNNSSNLNFISDKIGHKPSELKYYVMNGNENVIQTLEKHPDKIGVISLNTISRKYNKQMQELRNSVKILPVQSEGQRIFPEGKNLTEMKYPFTRLIYFLYNEGGFGIAKGIVRFSCTQKGQLVVEKEGLQPYNLYKREVRMN
;
A
#
# COMPACT_ATOMS: atom_id res chain seq x y z
N MET A 1 20.10 -15.08 42.42
CA MET A 1 19.45 -15.77 43.53
C MET A 1 17.95 -15.55 43.35
N LEU A 2 17.13 -16.50 43.08
CA LEU A 2 16.78 -17.82 43.52
C LEU A 2 16.18 -18.62 42.34
N TRP A 3 16.66 -19.80 42.17
CA TRP A 3 16.11 -20.86 41.37
C TRP A 3 14.84 -21.42 41.98
N GLY A 4 13.80 -21.65 41.16
CA GLY A 4 12.62 -22.43 41.52
C GLY A 4 12.55 -23.69 40.65
N HIS A 5 13.10 -24.77 41.12
CA HIS A 5 12.88 -26.12 40.61
C HIS A 5 11.42 -26.52 40.81
N CYS A 6 10.78 -27.02 39.80
CA CYS A 6 9.62 -27.87 39.94
C CYS A 6 9.57 -28.90 38.82
N SER A 7 10.00 -30.09 39.13
CA SER A 7 9.52 -31.32 38.52
C SER A 7 9.94 -32.50 39.37
N SER A 8 9.05 -32.97 40.19
CA SER A 8 9.28 -34.24 40.94
C SER A 8 8.77 -35.40 40.09
N PRO A 9 9.62 -36.41 39.86
CA PRO A 9 9.27 -37.66 39.15
C PRO A 9 8.41 -38.63 40.00
N MET A 10 7.93 -38.22 41.16
CA MET A 10 7.20 -39.09 42.07
C MET A 10 5.74 -39.38 41.71
N VAL A 11 5.12 -38.55 40.87
CA VAL A 11 3.70 -38.74 40.56
C VAL A 11 3.46 -39.87 39.56
N PHE A 12 4.47 -40.22 38.75
CA PHE A 12 4.34 -41.31 37.76
C PHE A 12 4.42 -42.72 38.36
N SER A 13 5.09 -42.89 39.51
CA SER A 13 5.27 -44.18 40.20
C SER A 13 4.02 -44.64 40.94
N GLU A 14 3.22 -43.72 41.49
CA GLU A 14 1.99 -44.09 42.22
C GLU A 14 0.87 -44.54 41.32
N TYR A 15 0.75 -43.97 40.13
CA TYR A 15 -0.28 -44.39 39.15
C TYR A 15 0.04 -45.73 38.49
N LEU A 16 1.31 -46.10 38.35
CA LEU A 16 1.71 -47.40 37.82
C LEU A 16 1.41 -48.55 38.80
N GLY A 17 1.50 -48.29 40.11
CA GLY A 17 1.16 -49.25 41.18
C GLY A 17 -0.34 -49.55 41.30
N LEU A 18 -1.18 -48.62 40.94
CA LEU A 18 -2.65 -48.78 40.96
C LEU A 18 -3.17 -49.61 39.79
N PHE A 19 -2.47 -49.65 38.66
CA PHE A 19 -2.83 -50.41 37.47
C PHE A 19 -2.56 -51.91 37.61
N ILE A 20 -1.61 -52.31 38.45
CA ILE A 20 -1.22 -53.72 38.61
C ILE A 20 -2.21 -54.50 39.52
N LYS A 21 -3.00 -53.79 40.35
CA LYS A 21 -3.96 -54.41 41.31
C LYS A 21 -5.38 -54.61 40.77
N LEU A 22 -5.72 -54.09 39.57
CA LEU A 22 -7.02 -54.30 38.98
C LEU A 22 -7.01 -55.56 38.12
N GLY A 23 -7.63 -56.63 38.64
CA GLY A 23 -7.69 -57.95 38.00
C GLY A 23 -8.11 -57.94 36.53
N LYS A 24 -7.51 -58.83 35.74
CA LYS A 24 -7.60 -58.96 34.25
C LYS A 24 -9.02 -58.91 33.64
N THR A 25 -10.07 -59.00 34.40
CA THR A 25 -11.49 -59.01 33.95
C THR A 25 -12.10 -57.60 33.84
N LYS A 26 -11.55 -56.55 34.51
CA LYS A 26 -12.04 -55.19 34.42
C LYS A 26 -11.27 -54.33 33.40
N MET A 27 -10.12 -54.80 32.96
CA MET A 27 -9.25 -54.06 32.01
C MET A 27 -9.85 -53.89 30.61
N LYS A 28 -10.65 -54.85 30.14
CA LYS A 28 -11.32 -54.78 28.81
C LYS A 28 -12.37 -53.65 28.70
N LYS A 29 -12.94 -53.20 29.81
CA LYS A 29 -13.94 -52.10 29.81
C LYS A 29 -13.34 -50.73 30.03
N ILE A 30 -12.11 -50.64 30.57
CA ILE A 30 -11.41 -49.35 30.89
C ILE A 30 -10.55 -48.91 29.71
N LEU A 31 -10.05 -49.82 28.88
CA LEU A 31 -9.22 -49.51 27.72
C LEU A 31 -9.87 -48.58 26.71
N PRO A 32 -11.19 -48.73 26.32
CA PRO A 32 -11.81 -47.79 25.42
C PRO A 32 -12.04 -46.40 26.02
N VAL A 33 -12.26 -46.31 27.33
CA VAL A 33 -12.40 -45.01 28.03
C VAL A 33 -11.09 -44.27 28.09
N PHE A 34 -9.97 -44.96 28.32
CA PHE A 34 -8.64 -44.36 28.32
C PHE A 34 -8.21 -43.90 26.91
N SER A 35 -8.55 -44.70 25.87
CA SER A 35 -8.34 -44.30 24.47
C SER A 35 -9.14 -43.08 24.09
N LEU A 36 -10.39 -42.96 24.58
CA LEU A 36 -11.23 -41.82 24.32
C LEU A 36 -10.71 -40.51 24.99
N ILE A 37 -10.17 -40.63 26.22
CA ILE A 37 -9.55 -39.52 26.96
C ILE A 37 -8.25 -39.08 26.27
N LEU A 38 -7.43 -40.01 25.78
CA LEU A 38 -6.21 -39.70 25.05
C LEU A 38 -6.51 -38.98 23.70
N LEU A 39 -7.59 -39.36 23.02
CA LEU A 39 -8.08 -38.68 21.80
C LEU A 39 -8.52 -37.23 22.09
N PHE A 40 -9.15 -36.96 23.24
CA PHE A 40 -9.53 -35.62 23.64
C PHE A 40 -8.32 -34.72 23.98
N ILE A 41 -7.23 -35.27 24.53
CA ILE A 41 -6.03 -34.49 24.85
C ILE A 41 -5.28 -34.11 23.57
N VAL A 42 -5.28 -34.96 22.52
CA VAL A 42 -4.65 -34.62 21.22
C VAL A 42 -5.51 -33.64 20.41
N ALA A 43 -6.84 -33.68 20.57
CA ALA A 43 -7.74 -32.73 19.89
C ALA A 43 -7.71 -31.32 20.47
N CYS A 44 -7.20 -31.13 21.70
CA CYS A 44 -7.05 -29.82 22.36
C CYS A 44 -5.67 -29.19 22.20
N SER A 45 -4.78 -29.69 21.35
CA SER A 45 -3.63 -28.94 20.91
C SER A 45 -4.11 -27.83 19.95
N LYS A 46 -4.68 -26.76 20.51
CA LYS A 46 -4.76 -25.48 19.76
C LYS A 46 -3.35 -25.22 19.28
N LYS A 47 -3.12 -25.20 17.95
CA LYS A 47 -1.96 -24.51 17.39
C LYS A 47 -2.00 -23.14 18.05
N GLU A 48 -1.03 -22.84 18.90
CA GLU A 48 -0.76 -21.46 19.29
C GLU A 48 -0.56 -20.73 17.96
N GLU A 49 -1.56 -19.97 17.52
CA GLU A 49 -1.33 -18.95 16.53
C GLU A 49 -0.22 -18.08 17.10
N LYS A 50 0.98 -18.21 16.54
CA LYS A 50 2.10 -17.34 16.90
C LYS A 50 1.56 -15.93 16.83
N ALA A 51 1.55 -15.24 17.97
CA ALA A 51 1.10 -13.88 18.06
C ALA A 51 1.74 -13.09 16.89
N ALA A 52 0.90 -12.42 16.10
CA ALA A 52 1.39 -11.65 14.98
C ALA A 52 2.43 -10.66 15.49
N ASP A 53 3.63 -10.68 14.91
CA ASP A 53 4.76 -9.86 15.34
C ASP A 53 5.08 -8.82 14.26
N PHE A 54 4.99 -7.56 14.62
CA PHE A 54 5.23 -6.46 13.67
C PHE A 54 6.72 -6.28 13.33
N ASN A 55 7.63 -6.80 14.15
CA ASN A 55 9.08 -6.58 13.99
C ASN A 55 9.83 -7.79 13.42
N LYS A 56 9.10 -8.84 13.00
CA LYS A 56 9.69 -10.07 12.49
C LYS A 56 8.80 -10.77 11.45
N GLY A 57 9.43 -11.29 10.39
CA GLY A 57 8.78 -12.10 9.33
C GLY A 57 8.87 -11.44 7.97
N LYS A 58 8.05 -11.93 7.03
CA LYS A 58 8.08 -11.51 5.62
C LYS A 58 6.72 -11.02 5.15
N ILE A 59 6.71 -10.00 4.30
CA ILE A 59 5.52 -9.48 3.65
C ILE A 59 5.85 -8.88 2.28
N THR A 60 4.90 -8.96 1.35
CA THR A 60 4.93 -8.23 0.08
C THR A 60 3.88 -7.13 0.11
N ILE A 61 4.26 -5.92 -0.28
CA ILE A 61 3.36 -4.80 -0.49
C ILE A 61 3.06 -4.71 -1.97
N LEU A 62 1.78 -4.77 -2.36
CA LEU A 62 1.39 -4.49 -3.74
C LEU A 62 1.11 -3.00 -3.90
N THR A 63 1.60 -2.41 -4.98
CA THR A 63 1.36 -0.99 -5.27
C THR A 63 1.42 -0.72 -6.77
N ASP A 64 0.75 0.35 -7.20
CA ASP A 64 0.85 0.82 -8.59
C ASP A 64 2.25 1.40 -8.87
N ASP A 65 2.69 1.33 -10.14
CA ASP A 65 3.94 1.93 -10.61
C ASP A 65 4.11 3.40 -10.18
N SER A 66 3.00 4.11 -10.09
CA SER A 66 2.93 5.51 -9.64
C SER A 66 3.47 5.74 -8.23
N PHE A 67 3.45 4.74 -7.35
CA PHE A 67 3.84 4.88 -5.94
C PHE A 67 5.03 4.00 -5.55
N LYS A 68 5.57 3.25 -6.51
CA LYS A 68 6.63 2.25 -6.28
C LYS A 68 7.77 2.81 -5.45
N SER A 69 8.38 3.90 -5.87
CA SER A 69 9.59 4.43 -5.22
C SER A 69 9.34 4.88 -3.77
N LEU A 70 8.18 5.51 -3.50
CA LEU A 70 7.79 5.90 -2.15
C LEU A 70 7.59 4.68 -1.26
N VAL A 71 6.88 3.66 -1.76
CA VAL A 71 6.59 2.45 -0.98
C VAL A 71 7.87 1.65 -0.73
N GLU A 72 8.79 1.55 -1.72
CA GLU A 72 10.12 0.96 -1.54
C GLU A 72 10.93 1.70 -0.46
N ALA A 73 10.97 3.03 -0.51
CA ALA A 73 11.70 3.82 0.49
C ALA A 73 11.13 3.65 1.92
N LEU A 74 9.81 3.51 2.07
CA LEU A 74 9.16 3.22 3.35
C LEU A 74 9.47 1.79 3.82
N ALA A 75 9.46 0.81 2.92
CA ALA A 75 9.82 -0.57 3.20
C ALA A 75 11.28 -0.69 3.68
N ASP A 76 12.21 -0.04 2.98
CA ASP A 76 13.63 -0.01 3.35
C ASP A 76 13.84 0.64 4.72
N ALA A 77 13.21 1.79 4.97
CA ALA A 77 13.28 2.47 6.26
C ALA A 77 12.67 1.63 7.40
N TYR A 78 11.63 0.84 7.10
CA TYR A 78 11.06 -0.09 8.06
C TYR A 78 12.01 -1.24 8.36
N MET A 79 12.62 -1.86 7.36
CA MET A 79 13.62 -2.94 7.53
C MET A 79 14.87 -2.47 8.28
N ILE A 80 15.34 -1.25 8.04
CA ILE A 80 16.43 -0.63 8.82
C ILE A 80 16.04 -0.52 10.30
N ARG A 81 14.79 -0.18 10.60
CA ARG A 81 14.29 -0.07 11.96
C ARG A 81 14.07 -1.43 12.64
N TYR A 82 13.63 -2.41 11.85
CA TYR A 82 13.26 -3.77 12.30
C TYR A 82 14.00 -4.82 11.46
N PRO A 83 15.29 -5.10 11.78
CA PRO A 83 16.15 -5.94 10.93
C PRO A 83 15.74 -7.42 10.80
N GLN A 84 14.76 -7.88 11.60
CA GLN A 84 14.22 -9.24 11.47
C GLN A 84 13.02 -9.31 10.52
N THR A 85 12.70 -8.21 9.82
CA THR A 85 11.65 -8.16 8.81
C THR A 85 12.24 -8.20 7.41
N GLU A 86 11.52 -8.83 6.49
CA GLU A 86 11.79 -8.82 5.05
C GLU A 86 10.54 -8.29 4.33
N VAL A 87 10.66 -7.10 3.76
CA VAL A 87 9.56 -6.42 3.09
C VAL A 87 9.92 -6.27 1.61
N SER A 88 9.15 -6.89 0.73
CA SER A 88 9.26 -6.72 -0.71
C SER A 88 8.14 -5.83 -1.25
N VAL A 89 8.39 -5.16 -2.36
CA VAL A 89 7.40 -4.35 -3.07
C VAL A 89 7.23 -4.93 -4.46
N GLU A 90 5.99 -5.22 -4.83
CA GLU A 90 5.62 -5.72 -6.15
C GLU A 90 4.71 -4.71 -6.84
N VAL A 91 5.03 -4.41 -8.11
CA VAL A 91 4.24 -3.49 -8.93
C VAL A 91 3.06 -4.23 -9.52
N MET A 92 1.86 -3.74 -9.20
CA MET A 92 0.60 -4.24 -9.72
C MET A 92 -0.34 -3.07 -9.97
N LYS A 93 -1.06 -3.08 -11.10
CA LYS A 93 -2.04 -2.02 -11.38
C LYS A 93 -3.10 -1.96 -10.29
N GLU A 94 -3.50 -0.74 -9.94
CA GLU A 94 -4.27 -0.42 -8.73
C GLU A 94 -5.52 -1.28 -8.54
N ASP A 95 -6.31 -1.52 -9.61
CA ASP A 95 -7.51 -2.35 -9.54
C ASP A 95 -7.19 -3.82 -9.25
N PHE A 96 -6.07 -4.33 -9.77
CA PHE A 96 -5.63 -5.70 -9.51
C PHE A 96 -5.07 -5.86 -8.10
N ALA A 97 -4.34 -4.85 -7.59
CA ALA A 97 -3.87 -4.84 -6.21
C ALA A 97 -5.05 -4.88 -5.23
N LEU A 98 -6.08 -4.06 -5.46
CA LEU A 98 -7.31 -4.09 -4.66
C LEU A 98 -8.01 -5.46 -4.76
N SER A 99 -8.14 -6.02 -5.97
CA SER A 99 -8.73 -7.34 -6.16
C SER A 99 -7.97 -8.45 -5.42
N SER A 100 -6.63 -8.42 -5.44
CA SER A 100 -5.78 -9.39 -4.72
C SER A 100 -5.93 -9.29 -3.21
N LEU A 101 -6.06 -8.07 -2.66
CA LEU A 101 -6.36 -7.87 -1.25
C LEU A 101 -7.73 -8.47 -0.89
N MET A 102 -8.77 -8.16 -1.68
CA MET A 102 -10.13 -8.66 -1.47
C MET A 102 -10.24 -10.18 -1.55
N LYS A 103 -9.40 -10.82 -2.36
CA LYS A 103 -9.30 -12.29 -2.45
C LYS A 103 -8.39 -12.92 -1.39
N ASN A 104 -7.83 -12.14 -0.48
CA ASN A 104 -6.85 -12.59 0.52
C ASN A 104 -5.54 -13.16 -0.10
N GLU A 105 -5.22 -12.78 -1.34
CA GLU A 105 -3.97 -13.11 -2.03
C GLU A 105 -2.85 -12.15 -1.61
N ALA A 106 -3.20 -10.91 -1.26
CA ALA A 106 -2.31 -9.91 -0.68
C ALA A 106 -2.69 -9.57 0.76
N LYS A 107 -1.68 -9.17 1.57
CA LYS A 107 -1.90 -8.74 2.96
C LYS A 107 -1.81 -7.24 3.14
N LEU A 108 -1.13 -6.54 2.25
CA LEU A 108 -0.91 -5.10 2.33
C LEU A 108 -0.82 -4.52 0.92
N ILE A 109 -1.59 -3.47 0.66
CA ILE A 109 -1.54 -2.71 -0.59
C ILE A 109 -1.43 -1.21 -0.31
N ALA A 110 -0.80 -0.47 -1.23
CA ALA A 110 -0.77 0.99 -1.24
C ALA A 110 -1.45 1.49 -2.52
N ILE A 111 -2.51 2.27 -2.37
CA ILE A 111 -3.36 2.77 -3.46
C ILE A 111 -3.78 4.23 -3.22
N SER A 112 -4.38 4.85 -4.25
CA SER A 112 -4.96 6.20 -4.17
C SER A 112 -6.44 6.25 -4.58
N LYS A 113 -6.97 5.16 -5.13
CA LYS A 113 -8.35 5.07 -5.61
C LYS A 113 -9.35 5.30 -4.47
N PRO A 114 -10.29 6.26 -4.57
CA PRO A 114 -11.41 6.31 -3.65
C PRO A 114 -12.31 5.09 -3.88
N LEU A 115 -12.55 4.30 -2.83
CA LEU A 115 -13.44 3.15 -2.93
C LEU A 115 -14.90 3.62 -3.01
N THR A 116 -15.66 2.98 -3.87
CA THR A 116 -17.12 3.11 -3.91
C THR A 116 -17.75 2.56 -2.63
N GLU A 117 -18.97 2.95 -2.29
CA GLU A 117 -19.68 2.41 -1.11
C GLU A 117 -19.84 0.89 -1.15
N LYS A 118 -19.98 0.32 -2.36
CA LYS A 118 -20.01 -1.12 -2.56
C LYS A 118 -18.64 -1.76 -2.22
N GLU A 119 -17.54 -1.23 -2.75
CA GLU A 119 -16.19 -1.73 -2.46
C GLU A 119 -15.82 -1.60 -0.96
N LYS A 120 -16.26 -0.51 -0.30
CA LYS A 120 -16.10 -0.35 1.16
C LYS A 120 -16.86 -1.42 1.93
N SER A 121 -18.13 -1.64 1.59
CA SER A 121 -18.94 -2.67 2.23
C SER A 121 -18.37 -4.08 2.02
N GLU A 122 -17.91 -4.40 0.81
CA GLU A 122 -17.24 -5.66 0.51
C GLU A 122 -15.94 -5.82 1.31
N TYR A 123 -15.12 -4.75 1.40
CA TYR A 123 -13.90 -4.74 2.22
C TYR A 123 -14.24 -5.01 3.69
N GLU A 124 -15.22 -4.30 4.28
CA GLU A 124 -15.62 -4.47 5.67
C GLU A 124 -16.11 -5.89 5.97
N GLN A 125 -16.87 -6.46 5.05
CA GLN A 125 -17.38 -7.83 5.18
C GLN A 125 -16.27 -8.89 5.10
N ILE A 126 -15.33 -8.73 4.16
CA ILE A 126 -14.25 -9.71 3.92
C ILE A 126 -13.18 -9.61 5.02
N MET A 127 -12.85 -8.39 5.43
CA MET A 127 -11.78 -8.13 6.41
C MET A 127 -12.27 -8.19 7.85
N GLU A 128 -13.59 -8.27 8.07
CA GLU A 128 -14.22 -8.16 9.39
C GLU A 128 -13.79 -6.90 10.16
N MET A 129 -13.50 -5.83 9.42
CA MET A 129 -12.99 -4.55 9.94
C MET A 129 -13.71 -3.39 9.25
N LYS A 130 -13.90 -2.29 9.98
CA LYS A 130 -14.39 -1.05 9.36
C LYS A 130 -13.37 -0.50 8.35
N PHE A 131 -13.87 0.03 7.25
CA PHE A 131 -13.04 0.73 6.28
C PHE A 131 -12.47 2.00 6.93
N GLN A 132 -11.19 1.98 7.18
CA GLN A 132 -10.43 3.10 7.75
C GLN A 132 -9.11 3.20 6.98
N PRO A 133 -9.03 4.04 5.93
CA PRO A 133 -7.80 4.19 5.15
C PRO A 133 -6.74 4.93 5.97
N ASP A 134 -5.55 4.34 6.06
CA ASP A 134 -4.39 4.94 6.70
C ASP A 134 -3.63 5.79 5.69
N TYR A 135 -4.01 7.06 5.55
CA TYR A 135 -3.35 8.02 4.66
C TYR A 135 -1.94 8.34 5.14
N PHE A 136 -0.96 8.32 4.23
CA PHE A 136 0.43 8.60 4.59
C PHE A 136 1.13 9.62 3.69
N ALA A 137 0.65 9.86 2.46
CA ALA A 137 1.26 10.81 1.55
C ALA A 137 0.22 11.50 0.66
N THR A 138 0.57 12.70 0.19
CA THR A 138 -0.15 13.42 -0.86
C THR A 138 0.70 13.40 -2.12
N ASP A 139 0.11 12.92 -3.21
CA ASP A 139 0.67 12.89 -4.57
C ASP A 139 -0.17 13.78 -5.49
N ALA A 140 0.27 13.93 -6.73
CA ALA A 140 -0.49 14.60 -7.78
C ALA A 140 -0.38 13.85 -9.10
N VAL A 141 -1.46 13.83 -9.87
CA VAL A 141 -1.39 13.42 -11.27
C VAL A 141 -0.99 14.63 -12.10
N LEU A 142 0.09 14.47 -12.86
CA LEU A 142 0.70 15.52 -13.67
C LEU A 142 0.32 15.34 -15.13
N PHE A 143 0.10 16.48 -15.82
CA PHE A 143 0.05 16.56 -17.26
C PHE A 143 1.38 17.09 -17.77
N ILE A 144 2.06 16.31 -18.58
CA ILE A 144 3.39 16.64 -19.09
C ILE A 144 3.40 16.66 -20.62
N THR A 145 4.26 17.48 -21.17
CA THR A 145 4.53 17.52 -22.62
C THR A 145 6.05 17.44 -22.84
N HIS A 146 6.46 17.24 -24.09
CA HIS A 146 7.86 17.42 -24.46
C HIS A 146 8.36 18.81 -24.02
N LYS A 147 9.60 18.92 -23.54
CA LYS A 147 10.17 20.17 -22.98
C LYS A 147 10.06 21.39 -23.90
N ASN A 148 10.11 21.17 -25.22
CA ASN A 148 10.02 22.22 -26.24
C ASN A 148 8.58 22.48 -26.71
N SER A 149 7.56 21.93 -26.07
CA SER A 149 6.16 22.17 -26.44
C SER A 149 5.78 23.63 -26.21
N ALA A 150 5.04 24.21 -27.17
CA ALA A 150 4.47 25.55 -27.06
C ALA A 150 3.31 25.63 -26.07
N ARG A 151 2.77 24.50 -25.61
CA ARG A 151 1.63 24.45 -24.68
C ARG A 151 2.06 24.96 -23.30
N GLU A 152 1.32 25.94 -22.78
CA GLU A 152 1.68 26.63 -21.51
C GLU A 152 0.85 26.15 -20.29
N SER A 153 -0.33 25.59 -20.53
CA SER A 153 -1.26 25.14 -19.49
C SER A 153 -2.32 24.20 -20.08
N ILE A 154 -3.13 23.61 -19.22
CA ILE A 154 -4.29 22.81 -19.60
C ILE A 154 -5.42 23.07 -18.61
N SER A 155 -6.69 23.11 -19.04
CA SER A 155 -7.83 23.22 -18.13
C SER A 155 -8.48 21.88 -17.86
N VAL A 156 -9.29 21.78 -16.78
CA VAL A 156 -10.07 20.58 -16.46
C VAL A 156 -11.07 20.26 -17.58
N GLU A 157 -11.70 21.29 -18.13
CA GLU A 157 -12.66 21.18 -19.22
C GLU A 157 -12.00 20.67 -20.49
N GLU A 158 -10.80 21.17 -20.80
CA GLU A 158 -10.01 20.74 -21.95
C GLU A 158 -9.56 19.27 -21.80
N ILE A 159 -9.08 18.86 -20.60
CA ILE A 159 -8.74 17.46 -20.31
C ILE A 159 -9.95 16.57 -20.60
N LYS A 160 -11.11 16.93 -20.07
CA LYS A 160 -12.34 16.16 -20.26
C LYS A 160 -12.73 16.08 -21.74
N ALA A 161 -12.76 17.23 -22.45
CA ALA A 161 -13.15 17.30 -23.87
C ALA A 161 -12.18 16.47 -24.75
N GLU A 162 -10.88 16.56 -24.51
CA GLU A 162 -9.88 15.82 -25.28
C GLU A 162 -9.92 14.32 -25.01
N LEU A 163 -10.13 13.88 -23.75
CA LEU A 163 -10.24 12.46 -23.41
C LEU A 163 -11.50 11.81 -23.98
N LEU A 164 -12.55 12.58 -24.24
CA LEU A 164 -13.78 12.08 -24.89
C LEU A 164 -13.70 12.15 -26.43
N SER A 165 -12.68 12.82 -26.98
CA SER A 165 -12.50 12.95 -28.44
C SER A 165 -11.72 11.78 -29.03
N ASP A 166 -11.94 11.48 -30.32
CA ASP A 166 -11.21 10.45 -31.04
C ASP A 166 -9.75 10.80 -31.35
N LYS A 167 -9.26 11.99 -30.95
CA LYS A 167 -7.89 12.47 -31.21
C LYS A 167 -6.81 11.69 -30.43
N LYS A 168 -7.17 11.09 -29.31
CA LYS A 168 -6.25 10.33 -28.45
C LYS A 168 -4.95 11.09 -28.16
N ASN A 169 -5.06 12.30 -27.66
CA ASN A 169 -3.87 13.14 -27.38
C ASN A 169 -3.14 12.73 -26.09
N PHE A 170 -3.81 12.03 -25.18
CA PHE A 170 -3.24 11.61 -23.90
C PHE A 170 -2.57 10.24 -23.96
N VAL A 171 -1.49 10.10 -23.21
CA VAL A 171 -0.74 8.85 -22.99
C VAL A 171 -0.72 8.53 -21.51
N PHE A 172 -1.29 7.38 -21.13
CA PHE A 172 -1.33 6.89 -19.76
C PHE A 172 -0.36 5.71 -19.54
N ASP A 173 -0.04 5.47 -18.29
CA ASP A 173 0.90 4.44 -17.81
C ASP A 173 0.31 3.02 -17.71
N GLY A 174 -0.90 2.82 -18.18
CA GLY A 174 -1.57 1.52 -18.21
C GLY A 174 -3.09 1.63 -18.12
N ASN A 175 -3.76 0.55 -18.53
CA ASN A 175 -5.15 0.32 -18.18
C ASN A 175 -5.22 -0.08 -16.69
N ASN A 176 -6.28 0.29 -16.00
CA ASN A 176 -6.47 0.03 -14.57
C ASN A 176 -5.35 0.61 -13.67
N SER A 177 -4.59 1.59 -14.18
CA SER A 177 -3.56 2.30 -13.41
C SER A 177 -4.19 3.34 -12.49
N SER A 178 -3.46 3.70 -11.44
CA SER A 178 -3.92 4.71 -10.49
C SER A 178 -4.12 6.09 -11.14
N ASN A 179 -3.30 6.44 -12.14
CA ASN A 179 -3.45 7.70 -12.87
C ASN A 179 -4.74 7.75 -13.69
N LEU A 180 -5.04 6.67 -14.42
CA LEU A 180 -6.27 6.59 -15.24
C LEU A 180 -7.51 6.56 -14.36
N ASN A 181 -7.51 5.75 -13.29
CA ASN A 181 -8.64 5.66 -12.37
C ASN A 181 -8.94 7.01 -11.75
N PHE A 182 -7.91 7.71 -11.25
CA PHE A 182 -8.07 9.01 -10.63
C PHE A 182 -8.60 10.08 -11.59
N ILE A 183 -8.05 10.15 -12.83
CA ILE A 183 -8.53 11.11 -13.84
C ILE A 183 -9.97 10.82 -14.22
N SER A 184 -10.31 9.56 -14.48
CA SER A 184 -11.68 9.18 -14.90
C SER A 184 -12.71 9.49 -13.81
N ASP A 185 -12.41 9.20 -12.55
CA ASP A 185 -13.26 9.58 -11.41
C ASP A 185 -13.43 11.11 -11.33
N LYS A 186 -12.33 11.85 -11.42
CA LYS A 186 -12.30 13.30 -11.30
C LYS A 186 -13.12 14.02 -12.39
N ILE A 187 -13.14 13.50 -13.61
CA ILE A 187 -13.94 14.07 -14.73
C ILE A 187 -15.34 13.46 -14.84
N GLY A 188 -15.70 12.51 -13.97
CA GLY A 188 -17.01 11.88 -13.88
C GLY A 188 -17.32 10.92 -15.04
N HIS A 189 -16.32 10.19 -15.53
CA HIS A 189 -16.45 9.21 -16.61
C HIS A 189 -15.79 7.87 -16.23
N LYS A 190 -16.22 6.79 -16.89
CA LYS A 190 -15.54 5.49 -16.75
C LYS A 190 -14.29 5.44 -17.63
N PRO A 191 -13.21 4.73 -17.22
CA PRO A 191 -12.03 4.54 -18.06
C PRO A 191 -12.33 4.01 -19.47
N SER A 192 -13.36 3.16 -19.62
CA SER A 192 -13.79 2.59 -20.90
C SER A 192 -14.42 3.60 -21.88
N GLU A 193 -14.84 4.75 -21.41
CA GLU A 193 -15.41 5.83 -22.23
C GLU A 193 -14.34 6.76 -22.79
N LEU A 194 -13.14 6.72 -22.22
CA LEU A 194 -12.04 7.62 -22.54
C LEU A 194 -11.22 7.12 -23.74
N LYS A 195 -10.64 8.07 -24.48
CA LYS A 195 -9.81 7.83 -25.66
C LYS A 195 -8.38 8.29 -25.40
N TYR A 196 -7.46 7.33 -25.32
CA TYR A 196 -6.06 7.57 -24.96
C TYR A 196 -5.14 6.49 -25.52
N TYR A 197 -3.84 6.72 -25.47
CA TYR A 197 -2.81 5.72 -25.68
C TYR A 197 -2.29 5.18 -24.34
N VAL A 198 -1.76 3.96 -24.34
CA VAL A 198 -1.24 3.29 -23.15
C VAL A 198 0.21 2.92 -23.36
N MET A 199 1.03 3.21 -22.35
CA MET A 199 2.38 2.71 -22.18
C MET A 199 2.45 1.84 -20.92
N ASN A 200 3.48 1.06 -20.77
CA ASN A 200 3.68 0.26 -19.56
C ASN A 200 4.56 1.01 -18.56
N GLY A 201 3.93 1.72 -17.63
CA GLY A 201 4.57 2.48 -16.56
C GLY A 201 4.87 3.94 -16.92
N ASN A 202 5.07 4.74 -15.87
CA ASN A 202 5.21 6.20 -15.96
C ASN A 202 6.47 6.66 -16.71
N GLU A 203 7.60 5.97 -16.57
CA GLU A 203 8.84 6.32 -17.29
C GLU A 203 8.68 6.15 -18.81
N ASN A 204 7.97 5.11 -19.26
CA ASN A 204 7.71 4.90 -20.68
C ASN A 204 6.75 5.96 -21.25
N VAL A 205 5.85 6.51 -20.44
CA VAL A 205 5.05 7.68 -20.84
C VAL A 205 5.97 8.86 -21.16
N ILE A 206 6.95 9.15 -20.28
CA ILE A 206 7.90 10.26 -20.47
C ILE A 206 8.72 10.03 -21.76
N GLN A 207 9.28 8.84 -21.95
CA GLN A 207 10.10 8.50 -23.13
C GLN A 207 9.30 8.58 -24.44
N THR A 208 7.99 8.30 -24.39
CA THR A 208 7.11 8.41 -25.56
C THR A 208 7.02 9.83 -26.09
N LEU A 209 7.09 10.85 -25.22
CA LEU A 209 7.00 12.26 -25.61
C LEU A 209 8.19 12.74 -26.45
N GLU A 210 9.33 12.06 -26.40
CA GLU A 210 10.46 12.36 -27.29
C GLU A 210 10.13 12.02 -28.74
N LYS A 211 9.38 10.93 -28.98
CA LYS A 211 8.96 10.46 -30.31
C LYS A 211 7.65 11.10 -30.76
N HIS A 212 6.83 11.50 -29.81
CA HIS A 212 5.50 12.07 -30.06
C HIS A 212 5.32 13.38 -29.26
N PRO A 213 6.02 14.47 -29.68
CA PRO A 213 6.06 15.73 -28.92
C PRO A 213 4.73 16.49 -28.91
N ASP A 214 3.76 16.09 -29.76
CA ASP A 214 2.40 16.57 -29.83
C ASP A 214 1.49 15.99 -28.73
N LYS A 215 1.90 14.90 -28.09
CA LYS A 215 1.09 14.20 -27.06
C LYS A 215 1.27 14.82 -25.68
N ILE A 216 0.31 14.49 -24.81
CA ILE A 216 0.29 14.84 -23.40
C ILE A 216 0.45 13.56 -22.58
N GLY A 217 1.52 13.44 -21.82
CA GLY A 217 1.70 12.35 -20.89
C GLY A 217 0.97 12.61 -19.58
N VAL A 218 0.43 11.55 -18.99
CA VAL A 218 -0.20 11.57 -17.66
C VAL A 218 0.61 10.66 -16.75
N ILE A 219 1.24 11.24 -15.74
CA ILE A 219 2.13 10.55 -14.80
C ILE A 219 1.86 10.96 -13.35
N SER A 220 2.35 10.18 -12.39
CA SER A 220 2.40 10.56 -10.97
C SER A 220 3.53 11.55 -10.71
N LEU A 221 3.33 12.50 -9.80
CA LEU A 221 4.38 13.38 -9.30
C LEU A 221 5.53 12.56 -8.69
N ASN A 222 5.21 11.47 -7.97
CA ASN A 222 6.19 10.58 -7.37
C ASN A 222 7.23 10.06 -8.38
N THR A 223 6.87 9.91 -9.66
CA THR A 223 7.77 9.44 -10.72
C THR A 223 8.99 10.36 -10.89
N ILE A 224 8.82 11.68 -10.68
CA ILE A 224 9.87 12.69 -10.93
C ILE A 224 10.14 13.59 -9.73
N SER A 225 9.64 13.26 -8.53
CA SER A 225 9.71 14.11 -7.35
C SER A 225 11.08 14.11 -6.65
N ARG A 226 11.85 13.04 -6.76
CA ARG A 226 13.13 12.82 -6.05
C ARG A 226 14.24 13.75 -6.55
N LYS A 227 14.49 14.82 -5.79
CA LYS A 227 15.45 15.88 -6.17
C LYS A 227 16.91 15.42 -6.16
N TYR A 228 17.24 14.38 -5.41
CA TYR A 228 18.62 13.90 -5.24
C TYR A 228 18.98 12.70 -6.12
N ASN A 229 18.01 12.18 -6.90
CA ASN A 229 18.23 11.09 -7.84
C ASN A 229 18.52 11.67 -9.23
N LYS A 230 19.75 11.39 -9.76
CA LYS A 230 20.22 11.95 -11.04
C LYS A 230 19.33 11.53 -12.21
N GLN A 231 18.94 10.24 -12.27
CA GLN A 231 18.04 9.72 -13.31
C GLN A 231 16.70 10.44 -13.31
N MET A 232 16.13 10.67 -12.11
CA MET A 232 14.86 11.41 -11.99
C MET A 232 14.99 12.87 -12.38
N GLN A 233 16.13 13.50 -12.12
CA GLN A 233 16.39 14.85 -12.60
C GLN A 233 16.47 14.91 -14.14
N GLU A 234 17.10 13.93 -14.78
CA GLU A 234 17.17 13.82 -16.24
C GLU A 234 15.76 13.64 -16.83
N LEU A 235 14.93 12.73 -16.28
CA LEU A 235 13.55 12.57 -16.68
C LEU A 235 12.72 13.86 -16.50
N ARG A 236 12.86 14.53 -15.35
CA ARG A 236 12.17 15.80 -15.09
C ARG A 236 12.58 16.90 -16.09
N ASN A 237 13.85 16.95 -16.46
CA ASN A 237 14.38 17.95 -17.39
C ASN A 237 14.02 17.66 -18.86
N SER A 238 13.57 16.46 -19.19
CA SER A 238 13.14 16.08 -20.54
C SER A 238 11.70 16.51 -20.84
N VAL A 239 10.92 16.87 -19.83
CA VAL A 239 9.50 17.21 -19.95
C VAL A 239 9.19 18.60 -19.40
N LYS A 240 8.06 19.15 -19.86
CA LYS A 240 7.43 20.36 -19.33
C LYS A 240 6.17 19.96 -18.59
N ILE A 241 6.09 20.31 -17.30
CA ILE A 241 4.89 20.10 -16.50
C ILE A 241 3.91 21.23 -16.80
N LEU A 242 2.70 20.87 -17.21
CA LEU A 242 1.64 21.83 -17.46
C LEU A 242 0.91 22.18 -16.15
N PRO A 243 0.83 23.46 -15.77
CA PRO A 243 -0.09 23.87 -14.72
C PRO A 243 -1.53 23.67 -15.19
N VAL A 244 -2.41 23.33 -14.24
CA VAL A 244 -3.85 23.21 -14.54
C VAL A 244 -4.56 24.53 -14.30
N GLN A 245 -5.33 24.98 -15.26
CA GLN A 245 -6.19 26.15 -15.12
C GLN A 245 -7.45 25.77 -14.35
N SER A 246 -7.70 26.48 -13.25
CA SER A 246 -8.91 26.38 -12.46
C SER A 246 -9.29 27.80 -11.98
N GLU A 247 -10.54 28.16 -12.11
CA GLU A 247 -11.06 29.47 -11.67
C GLU A 247 -10.24 30.67 -12.18
N GLY A 248 -9.76 30.57 -13.44
CA GLY A 248 -8.98 31.63 -14.11
C GLY A 248 -7.51 31.71 -13.65
N GLN A 249 -7.05 30.82 -12.78
CA GLN A 249 -5.66 30.78 -12.30
C GLN A 249 -4.92 29.55 -12.83
N ARG A 250 -3.60 29.69 -13.08
CA ARG A 250 -2.70 28.58 -13.39
C ARG A 250 -2.15 27.99 -12.10
N ILE A 251 -2.56 26.78 -11.74
CA ILE A 251 -2.16 26.15 -10.49
C ILE A 251 -1.10 25.07 -10.78
N PHE A 252 0.10 25.27 -10.20
CA PHE A 252 1.21 24.31 -10.31
C PHE A 252 1.10 23.22 -9.25
N PRO A 253 1.53 21.96 -9.55
CA PRO A 253 1.48 20.85 -8.62
C PRO A 253 2.64 20.88 -7.59
N GLU A 254 2.75 21.95 -6.81
CA GLU A 254 3.86 22.16 -5.88
C GLU A 254 3.47 22.96 -4.63
N GLY A 255 4.26 22.82 -3.57
CA GLY A 255 4.17 23.60 -2.34
C GLY A 255 2.76 23.61 -1.73
N LYS A 256 2.27 24.82 -1.40
CA LYS A 256 0.95 24.99 -0.78
C LYS A 256 -0.21 24.50 -1.64
N ASN A 257 -0.06 24.46 -2.96
CA ASN A 257 -1.11 23.98 -3.84
C ASN A 257 -1.40 22.48 -3.63
N LEU A 258 -0.41 21.70 -3.20
CA LEU A 258 -0.60 20.30 -2.82
C LEU A 258 -1.09 20.17 -1.37
N THR A 259 -0.45 20.93 -0.44
CA THR A 259 -0.82 20.87 0.99
C THR A 259 -2.27 21.29 1.23
N GLU A 260 -2.74 22.31 0.51
CA GLU A 260 -4.08 22.86 0.61
C GLU A 260 -5.07 22.24 -0.39
N MET A 261 -4.66 21.18 -1.11
CA MET A 261 -5.46 20.49 -2.13
C MET A 261 -6.00 21.42 -3.23
N LYS A 262 -5.31 22.53 -3.52
CA LYS A 262 -5.70 23.52 -4.54
C LYS A 262 -5.44 23.03 -5.95
N TYR A 263 -4.36 22.23 -6.15
CA TYR A 263 -4.13 21.63 -7.46
C TYR A 263 -5.23 20.60 -7.73
N PRO A 264 -6.01 20.73 -8.81
CA PRO A 264 -7.23 19.95 -9.01
C PRO A 264 -7.02 18.43 -9.04
N PHE A 265 -5.82 18.00 -9.42
CA PHE A 265 -5.45 16.58 -9.52
C PHE A 265 -4.52 16.12 -8.40
N THR A 266 -4.65 16.72 -7.22
CA THR A 266 -4.03 16.25 -5.98
C THR A 266 -4.79 15.04 -5.45
N ARG A 267 -4.07 14.01 -5.00
CA ARG A 267 -4.64 12.78 -4.45
C ARG A 267 -3.91 12.32 -3.20
N LEU A 268 -4.59 11.52 -2.39
CA LEU A 268 -4.04 10.93 -1.17
C LEU A 268 -3.68 9.47 -1.41
N ILE A 269 -2.49 9.07 -0.94
CA ILE A 269 -2.05 7.67 -0.95
C ILE A 269 -2.29 7.07 0.42
N TYR A 270 -2.86 5.87 0.47
CA TYR A 270 -3.21 5.17 1.70
C TYR A 270 -2.95 3.68 1.61
N PHE A 271 -2.81 3.06 2.78
CA PHE A 271 -2.72 1.63 2.90
C PHE A 271 -4.08 0.99 3.18
N LEU A 272 -4.29 -0.18 2.60
CA LEU A 272 -5.28 -1.16 3.03
C LEU A 272 -4.57 -2.48 3.32
N TYR A 273 -5.06 -3.20 4.33
CA TYR A 273 -4.43 -4.44 4.76
C TYR A 273 -5.47 -5.48 5.23
N ASN A 274 -5.04 -6.75 5.17
CA ASN A 274 -5.78 -7.90 5.68
C ASN A 274 -4.93 -8.61 6.73
N GLU A 275 -5.06 -8.15 7.99
CA GLU A 275 -4.30 -8.71 9.11
C GLU A 275 -5.12 -8.64 10.40
N GLY A 276 -5.48 -9.82 10.97
CA GLY A 276 -6.34 -9.90 12.15
C GLY A 276 -5.68 -9.39 13.45
N GLY A 277 -4.34 -9.53 13.58
CA GLY A 277 -3.56 -9.09 14.73
C GLY A 277 -2.73 -7.83 14.47
N PHE A 278 -1.75 -7.53 15.32
CA PHE A 278 -0.76 -6.47 15.11
C PHE A 278 0.54 -7.08 14.57
N GLY A 279 0.53 -7.44 13.29
CA GLY A 279 1.68 -8.01 12.59
C GLY A 279 2.41 -6.99 11.72
N ILE A 280 3.16 -7.49 10.72
CA ILE A 280 4.05 -6.67 9.89
C ILE A 280 3.26 -5.65 9.06
N ALA A 281 2.08 -6.01 8.50
CA ALA A 281 1.28 -5.09 7.71
C ALA A 281 0.90 -3.85 8.53
N LYS A 282 0.28 -4.04 9.69
CA LYS A 282 -0.07 -2.95 10.61
C LYS A 282 1.17 -2.22 11.14
N GLY A 283 2.29 -2.92 11.32
CA GLY A 283 3.57 -2.34 11.70
C GLY A 283 4.08 -1.33 10.67
N ILE A 284 4.07 -1.69 9.38
CA ILE A 284 4.46 -0.83 8.26
C ILE A 284 3.52 0.38 8.15
N VAL A 285 2.20 0.15 8.19
CA VAL A 285 1.19 1.20 8.15
C VAL A 285 1.44 2.23 9.26
N ARG A 286 1.54 1.74 10.51
CA ARG A 286 1.83 2.61 11.66
C ARG A 286 3.16 3.35 11.51
N PHE A 287 4.24 2.67 11.07
CA PHE A 287 5.54 3.30 10.84
C PHE A 287 5.44 4.42 9.83
N SER A 288 4.78 4.20 8.70
CA SER A 288 4.60 5.18 7.63
C SER A 288 3.90 6.46 8.12
N CYS A 289 2.96 6.33 9.06
CA CYS A 289 2.26 7.45 9.68
C CYS A 289 3.04 8.12 10.83
N THR A 290 4.18 7.58 11.28
CA THR A 290 5.02 8.24 12.30
C THR A 290 5.84 9.37 11.72
N GLN A 291 6.41 10.22 12.59
CA GLN A 291 7.34 11.28 12.17
C GLN A 291 8.49 10.75 11.29
N LYS A 292 9.05 9.57 11.59
CA LYS A 292 10.13 8.95 10.79
C LYS A 292 9.64 8.55 9.40
N GLY A 293 8.49 7.89 9.30
CA GLY A 293 7.90 7.55 8.01
C GLY A 293 7.54 8.80 7.20
N GLN A 294 7.02 9.84 7.84
CA GLN A 294 6.68 11.10 7.17
C GLN A 294 7.93 11.88 6.69
N LEU A 295 9.07 11.75 7.36
CA LEU A 295 10.36 12.24 6.85
C LEU A 295 10.83 11.47 5.60
N VAL A 296 10.51 10.19 5.47
CA VAL A 296 10.77 9.44 4.23
C VAL A 296 9.92 9.99 3.10
N VAL A 297 8.62 10.20 3.32
CA VAL A 297 7.71 10.83 2.34
C VAL A 297 8.24 12.18 1.86
N GLU A 298 8.68 13.04 2.78
CA GLU A 298 9.27 14.35 2.47
C GLU A 298 10.56 14.22 1.63
N LYS A 299 11.43 13.25 1.94
CA LYS A 299 12.66 12.98 1.19
C LYS A 299 12.41 12.44 -0.21
N GLU A 300 11.35 11.65 -0.40
CA GLU A 300 10.89 11.21 -1.71
C GLU A 300 10.27 12.37 -2.53
N GLY A 301 10.16 13.55 -1.95
CA GLY A 301 9.69 14.77 -2.62
C GLY A 301 8.18 14.89 -2.70
N LEU A 302 7.44 14.08 -1.95
CA LEU A 302 6.00 14.17 -1.80
C LEU A 302 5.63 14.94 -0.52
N GLN A 303 4.35 15.32 -0.43
CA GLN A 303 3.84 16.00 0.75
C GLN A 303 3.42 14.96 1.81
N PRO A 304 4.01 14.99 3.03
CA PRO A 304 3.53 14.19 4.15
C PRO A 304 2.07 14.47 4.47
N TYR A 305 1.29 13.42 4.71
CA TYR A 305 -0.09 13.56 5.16
C TYR A 305 -0.18 13.96 6.64
N ASN A 306 0.66 13.32 7.48
CA ASN A 306 0.72 13.61 8.90
C ASN A 306 1.80 14.67 9.17
N LEU A 307 1.38 15.88 9.55
CA LEU A 307 2.30 16.98 9.85
C LEU A 307 2.69 16.95 11.32
N TYR A 308 3.96 16.71 11.61
CA TYR A 308 4.51 16.79 12.96
C TYR A 308 5.22 18.13 13.18
N LYS A 309 4.91 18.80 14.29
CA LYS A 309 5.69 19.98 14.71
C LYS A 309 7.11 19.56 15.04
N ARG A 310 8.11 20.21 14.45
CA ARG A 310 9.51 20.01 14.83
C ARG A 310 9.74 20.66 16.19
N GLU A 311 9.90 19.86 17.22
CA GLU A 311 10.43 20.35 18.51
C GLU A 311 11.95 20.43 18.42
N VAL A 312 12.51 21.63 18.41
CA VAL A 312 13.95 21.85 18.55
C VAL A 312 14.23 21.91 20.04
N ARG A 313 14.76 20.81 20.60
CA ARG A 313 15.37 20.86 21.94
C ARG A 313 16.76 21.48 21.77
N MET A 314 16.92 22.73 22.19
CA MET A 314 18.22 23.32 22.39
C MET A 314 18.78 22.76 23.70
N ASN A 315 19.87 21.99 23.65
CA ASN A 315 20.64 21.55 24.80
C ASN A 315 21.58 22.64 25.20
#